data_903e6a1c0c7d730ee417c1030f2016cd
#
_entry.id   903e6a1c0c7d730ee417c1030f2016cd
#
_cell.length_a   1.000
_cell.length_b   1.000
_cell.length_c   1.000
_cell.angle_alpha   90.00
_cell.angle_beta   90.00
_cell.angle_gamma   90.00
#
_symmetry.space_group_name_H-M   'P 1'
#
loop_
_entity.id
_entity.type
_entity.pdbx_description
1 polymer ?
#
loop_
_entity_poly.entity_id
_entity_poly.type
_entity_poly.pdbx_seq_one_letter_code
_entity_poly.pdbx_strand_id
1 'polypeptide(L)'
;DYQRGQVAIVFSTIYATPVRWSSSENKSQVYKTFDEAHKLYHEQLLTYHRMTDSMPDKFRLIASSRDLDLILDHWNSPAPAGSGHPVGMVVLMEGAECIRNLSELDEWYELGVRLIGPAWVGTQYCGGWNEHGPLTQDGHKLLSAMADHNFVLDLSHMDEQAAVEALDIYRGSIVGTHGNCLTLMPNANSNRHFSDRIIGGIV
;
A
#
# COMPACT_ATOMS: atom_id res chain seq x y z
N ASP A 1 -4.82 -15.49 -14.99
CA ASP A 1 -6.13 -15.23 -14.39
C ASP A 1 -6.55 -13.76 -14.50
N TYR A 2 -5.66 -12.78 -14.32
CA TYR A 2 -5.98 -11.35 -14.46
C TYR A 2 -6.57 -11.01 -15.84
N GLN A 3 -6.00 -11.53 -16.92
CA GLN A 3 -6.52 -11.32 -18.28
C GLN A 3 -7.93 -11.89 -18.45
N ARG A 4 -8.21 -13.10 -17.91
CA ARG A 4 -9.56 -13.69 -17.93
C ARG A 4 -10.56 -12.87 -17.11
N GLY A 5 -10.10 -12.26 -16.02
CA GLY A 5 -10.88 -11.37 -15.17
C GLY A 5 -10.99 -9.95 -15.71
N GLN A 6 -10.34 -9.64 -16.83
CA GLN A 6 -10.26 -8.29 -17.41
C GLN A 6 -9.72 -7.25 -16.41
N VAL A 7 -8.70 -7.63 -15.63
CA VAL A 7 -8.05 -6.77 -14.63
C VAL A 7 -6.87 -6.07 -15.27
N ALA A 8 -7.01 -4.77 -15.53
CA ALA A 8 -5.98 -3.96 -16.18
C ALA A 8 -4.89 -3.51 -15.20
N ILE A 9 -5.24 -3.23 -13.95
CA ILE A 9 -4.35 -2.67 -12.94
C ILE A 9 -4.58 -3.36 -11.61
N VAL A 10 -3.50 -3.59 -10.86
CA VAL A 10 -3.53 -4.12 -9.50
C VAL A 10 -2.66 -3.27 -8.58
N PHE A 11 -3.07 -3.12 -7.34
CA PHE A 11 -2.18 -2.68 -6.26
C PHE A 11 -1.37 -3.89 -5.79
N SER A 12 -0.07 -3.83 -6.02
CA SER A 12 0.87 -4.90 -5.69
C SER A 12 1.51 -4.62 -4.35
N THR A 13 1.06 -5.31 -3.33
CA THR A 13 1.44 -5.05 -1.94
C THR A 13 2.81 -5.61 -1.62
N ILE A 14 3.67 -4.81 -0.98
CA ILE A 14 4.84 -5.27 -0.23
C ILE A 14 4.48 -5.21 1.26
N TYR A 15 4.74 -6.31 1.99
CA TYR A 15 4.28 -6.52 3.34
C TYR A 15 5.15 -7.49 4.13
N ALA A 16 5.30 -7.27 5.42
CA ALA A 16 5.87 -8.25 6.35
C ALA A 16 5.17 -8.17 7.72
N THR A 17 5.13 -9.29 8.44
CA THR A 17 4.44 -9.41 9.72
C THR A 17 5.39 -9.12 10.89
N PRO A 18 5.08 -8.23 11.82
CA PRO A 18 5.85 -8.11 13.04
C PRO A 18 5.75 -9.38 13.90
N VAL A 19 6.85 -9.79 14.53
CA VAL A 19 6.93 -11.06 15.26
C VAL A 19 5.84 -11.21 16.34
N ARG A 20 5.39 -10.11 16.94
CA ARG A 20 4.31 -10.11 17.95
C ARG A 20 2.95 -10.56 17.41
N TRP A 21 2.78 -10.54 16.08
CA TRP A 21 1.54 -10.96 15.38
C TRP A 21 1.76 -12.14 14.44
N SER A 22 2.96 -12.76 14.47
CA SER A 22 3.23 -13.91 13.61
C SER A 22 2.60 -15.18 14.15
N SER A 23 1.92 -15.93 13.29
CA SER A 23 1.61 -17.33 13.55
C SER A 23 2.84 -18.19 13.31
N SER A 24 2.93 -19.36 13.97
CA SER A 24 4.09 -20.28 13.84
C SER A 24 4.35 -20.80 12.42
N GLU A 25 3.43 -20.58 11.49
CA GLU A 25 3.42 -21.21 10.16
C GLU A 25 4.14 -20.39 9.08
N ASN A 26 4.26 -19.07 9.21
CA ASN A 26 4.88 -18.22 8.18
C ASN A 26 6.08 -17.44 8.71
N LYS A 27 7.23 -18.09 8.79
CA LYS A 27 8.46 -17.49 9.34
C LYS A 27 9.26 -16.66 8.33
N SER A 28 9.00 -16.79 7.03
CA SER A 28 9.82 -16.15 5.98
C SER A 28 9.53 -14.65 5.78
N GLN A 29 8.37 -14.19 6.23
CA GLN A 29 7.91 -12.80 6.10
C GLN A 29 7.69 -12.15 7.48
N VAL A 30 8.50 -12.53 8.47
CA VAL A 30 8.41 -12.05 9.86
C VAL A 30 9.63 -11.25 10.22
N TYR A 31 9.44 -10.07 10.79
CA TYR A 31 10.51 -9.21 11.26
C TYR A 31 10.43 -8.95 12.77
N LYS A 32 11.58 -8.66 13.38
CA LYS A 32 11.75 -8.27 14.79
C LYS A 32 12.29 -6.85 14.92
N THR A 33 12.97 -6.35 13.91
CA THR A 33 13.58 -5.02 13.88
C THR A 33 13.18 -4.28 12.62
N PHE A 34 13.27 -2.96 12.62
CA PHE A 34 13.01 -2.13 11.44
C PHE A 34 13.97 -2.44 10.28
N ASP A 35 15.22 -2.82 10.58
CA ASP A 35 16.18 -3.25 9.55
C ASP A 35 15.75 -4.55 8.87
N GLU A 36 15.24 -5.52 9.65
CA GLU A 36 14.66 -6.75 9.09
C GLU A 36 13.42 -6.45 8.25
N ALA A 37 12.52 -5.57 8.71
CA ALA A 37 11.38 -5.12 7.93
C ALA A 37 11.83 -4.47 6.61
N HIS A 38 12.74 -3.50 6.67
CA HIS A 38 13.30 -2.82 5.51
C HIS A 38 13.82 -3.82 4.46
N LYS A 39 14.63 -4.79 4.89
CA LYS A 39 15.18 -5.84 4.02
C LYS A 39 14.07 -6.67 3.36
N LEU A 40 13.08 -7.12 4.12
CA LEU A 40 11.98 -7.95 3.60
C LEU A 40 11.14 -7.20 2.56
N TYR A 41 10.80 -5.93 2.80
CA TYR A 41 10.07 -5.10 1.86
C TYR A 41 10.87 -4.86 0.58
N HIS A 42 12.17 -4.56 0.73
CA HIS A 42 13.06 -4.34 -0.41
C HIS A 42 13.20 -5.60 -1.27
N GLU A 43 13.35 -6.80 -0.68
CA GLU A 43 13.42 -8.08 -1.40
C GLU A 43 12.14 -8.38 -2.20
N GLN A 44 10.96 -8.06 -1.66
CA GLN A 44 9.69 -8.18 -2.37
C GLN A 44 9.61 -7.22 -3.55
N LEU A 45 10.00 -5.96 -3.34
CA LEU A 45 10.03 -4.95 -4.39
C LEU A 45 10.97 -5.34 -5.54
N LEU A 46 12.17 -5.81 -5.23
CA LEU A 46 13.10 -6.35 -6.24
C LEU A 46 12.52 -7.58 -6.97
N THR A 47 11.65 -8.34 -6.32
CA THR A 47 10.97 -9.46 -6.98
C THR A 47 9.95 -8.96 -8.00
N TYR A 48 9.23 -7.87 -7.71
CA TYR A 48 8.36 -7.23 -8.69
C TYR A 48 9.15 -6.68 -9.89
N HIS A 49 10.28 -6.01 -9.65
CA HIS A 49 11.16 -5.56 -10.73
C HIS A 49 11.60 -6.73 -11.62
N ARG A 50 12.16 -7.80 -11.03
CA ARG A 50 12.56 -8.98 -11.80
C ARG A 50 11.41 -9.60 -12.60
N MET A 51 10.20 -9.63 -12.03
CA MET A 51 9.02 -10.16 -12.71
C MET A 51 8.62 -9.31 -13.90
N THR A 52 8.57 -7.98 -13.74
CA THR A 52 8.20 -7.06 -14.82
C THR A 52 9.28 -7.00 -15.92
N ASP A 53 10.55 -7.09 -15.57
CA ASP A 53 11.67 -7.11 -16.54
C ASP A 53 11.69 -8.41 -17.35
N SER A 54 11.39 -9.55 -16.72
CA SER A 54 11.41 -10.85 -17.38
C SER A 54 10.14 -11.15 -18.18
N MET A 55 9.02 -10.50 -17.86
CA MET A 55 7.72 -10.74 -18.50
C MET A 55 6.98 -9.43 -18.83
N PRO A 56 7.59 -8.48 -19.59
CA PRO A 56 7.01 -7.15 -19.85
C PRO A 56 5.71 -7.21 -20.65
N ASP A 57 5.47 -8.31 -21.38
CA ASP A 57 4.20 -8.54 -22.09
C ASP A 57 3.05 -8.95 -21.17
N LYS A 58 3.36 -9.33 -19.93
CA LYS A 58 2.37 -9.76 -18.94
C LYS A 58 2.20 -8.78 -17.78
N PHE A 59 3.28 -8.15 -17.34
CA PHE A 59 3.30 -7.27 -16.16
C PHE A 59 4.17 -6.06 -16.42
N ARG A 60 3.73 -4.89 -15.99
CA ARG A 60 4.48 -3.64 -16.06
C ARG A 60 4.30 -2.85 -14.78
N LEU A 61 5.38 -2.29 -14.23
CA LEU A 61 5.28 -1.34 -13.13
C LEU A 61 4.64 -0.04 -13.62
N ILE A 62 3.77 0.51 -12.79
CA ILE A 62 3.21 1.85 -12.95
C ILE A 62 3.84 2.73 -11.86
N ALA A 63 4.80 3.55 -12.27
CA ALA A 63 5.48 4.49 -11.40
C ALA A 63 5.22 5.95 -11.78
N SER A 64 4.47 6.19 -12.87
CA SER A 64 4.10 7.52 -13.33
C SER A 64 2.74 7.51 -14.02
N SER A 65 2.14 8.69 -14.23
CA SER A 65 0.93 8.85 -15.04
C SER A 65 1.15 8.36 -16.48
N ARG A 66 2.34 8.54 -17.03
CA ARG A 66 2.68 8.01 -18.35
C ARG A 66 2.62 6.48 -18.40
N ASP A 67 3.12 5.79 -17.38
CA ASP A 67 3.04 4.32 -17.33
C ASP A 67 1.58 3.86 -17.24
N LEU A 68 0.78 4.59 -16.46
CA LEU A 68 -0.67 4.35 -16.37
C LEU A 68 -1.34 4.51 -17.73
N ASP A 69 -1.10 5.61 -18.42
CA ASP A 69 -1.66 5.88 -19.75
C ASP A 69 -1.28 4.76 -20.73
N LEU A 70 -0.04 4.31 -20.74
CA LEU A 70 0.42 3.20 -21.58
C LEU A 70 -0.34 1.90 -21.31
N ILE A 71 -0.65 1.58 -20.06
CA ILE A 71 -1.46 0.41 -19.71
C ILE A 71 -2.90 0.58 -20.20
N LEU A 72 -3.50 1.74 -19.97
CA LEU A 72 -4.86 2.03 -20.41
C LEU A 72 -5.00 2.00 -21.93
N ASP A 73 -4.03 2.53 -22.67
CA ASP A 73 -4.00 2.47 -24.12
C ASP A 73 -3.91 1.02 -24.66
N HIS A 74 -3.11 0.16 -24.00
CA HIS A 74 -3.09 -1.26 -24.31
C HIS A 74 -4.46 -1.92 -24.15
N TRP A 75 -5.17 -1.61 -23.05
CA TRP A 75 -6.46 -2.20 -22.73
C TRP A 75 -7.61 -1.63 -23.57
N ASN A 76 -7.49 -0.40 -24.06
CA ASN A 76 -8.43 0.23 -24.97
C ASN A 76 -8.25 -0.22 -26.44
N SER A 77 -7.16 -0.94 -26.75
CA SER A 77 -6.86 -1.45 -28.08
C SER A 77 -7.14 -2.95 -28.17
N PRO A 78 -7.39 -3.53 -29.37
CA PRO A 78 -7.48 -4.97 -29.52
C PRO A 78 -6.18 -5.67 -29.06
N ALA A 79 -6.32 -6.75 -28.29
CA ALA A 79 -5.14 -7.54 -27.90
C ALA A 79 -4.42 -8.11 -29.14
N PRO A 80 -3.08 -8.11 -29.16
CA PRO A 80 -2.33 -8.79 -30.21
C PRO A 80 -2.68 -10.27 -30.29
N ALA A 81 -2.72 -10.82 -31.50
CA ALA A 81 -3.08 -12.23 -31.70
C ALA A 81 -2.13 -13.15 -30.91
N GLY A 82 -2.70 -13.99 -30.06
CA GLY A 82 -1.96 -14.97 -29.24
C GLY A 82 -1.33 -14.41 -27.94
N SER A 83 -1.49 -13.11 -27.66
CA SER A 83 -1.11 -12.48 -26.39
C SER A 83 -2.29 -11.76 -25.77
N GLY A 84 -2.25 -11.52 -24.45
CA GLY A 84 -3.22 -10.66 -23.78
C GLY A 84 -2.68 -9.25 -23.57
N HIS A 85 -3.41 -8.44 -22.83
CA HIS A 85 -2.93 -7.14 -22.39
C HIS A 85 -2.02 -7.28 -21.16
N PRO A 86 -0.98 -6.46 -21.01
CA PRO A 86 -0.18 -6.45 -19.78
C PRO A 86 -1.01 -5.92 -18.60
N VAL A 87 -0.77 -6.48 -17.42
CA VAL A 87 -1.34 -5.97 -16.16
C VAL A 87 -0.40 -4.93 -15.57
N GLY A 88 -0.92 -3.74 -15.31
CA GLY A 88 -0.20 -2.68 -14.61
C GLY A 88 -0.14 -2.96 -13.10
N MET A 89 1.02 -2.79 -12.51
CA MET A 89 1.28 -3.00 -11.09
C MET A 89 1.66 -1.67 -10.44
N VAL A 90 0.82 -1.17 -9.55
CA VAL A 90 1.14 -0.01 -8.70
C VAL A 90 1.58 -0.54 -7.34
N VAL A 91 2.77 -0.20 -6.90
CA VAL A 91 3.30 -0.73 -5.64
C VAL A 91 2.72 -0.01 -4.44
N LEU A 92 2.13 -0.80 -3.54
CA LEU A 92 1.59 -0.41 -2.25
C LEU A 92 2.48 -0.95 -1.13
N MET A 93 2.99 -0.08 -0.28
CA MET A 93 3.65 -0.44 0.98
C MET A 93 2.58 -0.54 2.08
N GLU A 94 2.35 -1.76 2.60
CA GLU A 94 1.38 -2.02 3.66
C GLU A 94 2.09 -2.14 5.02
N GLY A 95 1.96 -1.09 5.84
CA GLY A 95 2.75 -0.91 7.05
C GLY A 95 4.09 -0.21 6.77
N ALA A 96 4.32 0.93 7.41
CA ALA A 96 5.49 1.78 7.15
C ALA A 96 6.69 1.49 8.08
N GLU A 97 6.70 0.41 8.87
CA GLU A 97 7.81 0.09 9.78
C GLU A 97 9.13 -0.22 9.07
N CYS A 98 9.09 -0.47 7.76
CA CYS A 98 10.29 -0.60 6.93
C CYS A 98 10.97 0.75 6.63
N ILE A 99 10.30 1.88 6.85
CA ILE A 99 10.86 3.23 6.74
C ILE A 99 11.50 3.56 8.09
N ARG A 100 12.83 3.45 8.18
CA ARG A 100 13.61 3.65 9.41
C ARG A 100 13.85 5.13 9.70
N ASN A 101 13.93 5.92 8.63
CA ASN A 101 14.01 7.38 8.67
C ASN A 101 13.41 7.98 7.39
N LEU A 102 12.99 9.23 7.45
CA LEU A 102 12.24 9.87 6.36
C LEU A 102 13.09 10.14 5.10
N SER A 103 14.41 10.17 5.19
CA SER A 103 15.27 10.31 4.02
C SER A 103 15.26 9.10 3.10
N GLU A 104 14.72 7.96 3.55
CA GLU A 104 14.55 6.77 2.72
C GLU A 104 13.34 6.88 1.77
N LEU A 105 12.46 7.89 1.94
CA LEU A 105 11.31 8.08 1.05
C LEU A 105 11.73 8.31 -0.40
N ASP A 106 12.85 9.02 -0.64
CA ASP A 106 13.39 9.17 -1.99
C ASP A 106 13.70 7.82 -2.63
N GLU A 107 14.39 6.93 -1.90
CA GLU A 107 14.73 5.58 -2.37
C GLU A 107 13.47 4.76 -2.69
N TRP A 108 12.50 4.73 -1.78
CA TRP A 108 11.24 4.01 -2.01
C TRP A 108 10.47 4.55 -3.21
N TYR A 109 10.46 5.86 -3.40
CA TYR A 109 9.83 6.50 -4.55
C TYR A 109 10.53 6.14 -5.86
N GLU A 110 11.86 6.20 -5.90
CA GLU A 110 12.71 5.83 -7.04
C GLU A 110 12.53 4.36 -7.42
N LEU A 111 12.38 3.48 -6.43
CA LEU A 111 12.09 2.06 -6.62
C LEU A 111 10.63 1.76 -7.03
N GLY A 112 9.79 2.76 -7.17
CA GLY A 112 8.44 2.64 -7.74
C GLY A 112 7.30 2.48 -6.73
N VAL A 113 7.53 2.59 -5.42
CA VAL A 113 6.44 2.68 -4.44
C VAL A 113 5.64 3.95 -4.70
N ARG A 114 4.32 3.86 -4.73
CA ARG A 114 3.43 5.02 -4.95
C ARG A 114 2.37 5.18 -3.88
N LEU A 115 1.99 4.09 -3.22
CA LEU A 115 1.06 4.13 -2.09
C LEU A 115 1.77 3.68 -0.82
N ILE A 116 1.48 4.34 0.29
CA ILE A 116 1.96 3.95 1.62
C ILE A 116 0.76 3.93 2.58
N GLY A 117 0.49 2.76 3.16
CA GLY A 117 -0.35 2.61 4.35
C GLY A 117 0.51 2.64 5.61
N PRO A 118 0.39 3.65 6.49
CA PRO A 118 1.26 3.79 7.66
C PRO A 118 1.19 2.63 8.66
N ALA A 119 0.11 1.88 8.64
CA ALA A 119 -0.16 0.77 9.55
C ALA A 119 -0.60 -0.50 8.84
N TRP A 120 -0.27 -1.64 9.42
CA TRP A 120 -1.02 -2.90 9.36
C TRP A 120 -1.61 -3.20 10.75
N VAL A 121 -0.79 -3.40 11.74
CA VAL A 121 -1.08 -3.21 13.18
C VAL A 121 -0.49 -1.87 13.61
N GLY A 122 -0.50 -1.53 14.90
CA GLY A 122 0.17 -0.32 15.38
C GLY A 122 1.65 -0.29 14.98
N THR A 123 2.10 0.86 14.51
CA THR A 123 3.48 1.13 14.11
C THR A 123 4.07 2.28 14.93
N GLN A 124 5.33 2.62 14.71
CA GLN A 124 5.90 3.85 15.29
C GLN A 124 5.19 5.12 14.82
N TYR A 125 4.39 5.04 13.75
CA TYR A 125 3.75 6.19 13.13
C TYR A 125 2.30 6.39 13.56
N CYS A 126 1.56 5.31 13.82
CA CYS A 126 0.15 5.40 14.20
C CYS A 126 -0.39 4.09 14.77
N GLY A 127 -1.55 4.16 15.41
CA GLY A 127 -2.37 3.00 15.72
C GLY A 127 -2.87 2.30 14.45
N GLY A 128 -3.13 1.00 14.56
CA GLY A 128 -3.60 0.17 13.47
C GLY A 128 -4.51 -0.96 13.95
N TRP A 129 -4.69 -1.96 13.08
CA TRP A 129 -5.56 -3.10 13.41
C TRP A 129 -5.14 -3.77 14.72
N ASN A 130 -6.09 -3.94 15.64
CA ASN A 130 -5.92 -4.49 17.00
C ASN A 130 -4.94 -3.74 17.93
N GLU A 131 -4.28 -2.70 17.47
CA GLU A 131 -3.38 -1.86 18.27
C GLU A 131 -3.83 -0.40 18.10
N HIS A 132 -4.81 0.01 18.94
CA HIS A 132 -5.47 1.30 18.85
C HIS A 132 -4.53 2.47 19.18
N GLY A 133 -4.70 3.60 18.49
CA GLY A 133 -4.00 4.83 18.80
C GLY A 133 -4.11 5.90 17.71
N PRO A 134 -3.78 7.14 18.05
CA PRO A 134 -3.72 8.27 17.13
C PRO A 134 -2.49 8.21 16.22
N LEU A 135 -2.31 9.22 15.39
CA LEU A 135 -1.01 9.55 14.79
C LEU A 135 -0.01 9.89 15.90
N THR A 136 1.22 9.42 15.76
CA THR A 136 2.33 9.85 16.60
C THR A 136 2.96 11.12 16.06
N GLN A 137 3.89 11.75 16.80
CA GLN A 137 4.66 12.87 16.26
C GLN A 137 5.46 12.47 15.01
N ASP A 138 5.99 11.24 14.96
CA ASP A 138 6.69 10.74 13.79
C ASP A 138 5.73 10.38 12.66
N GLY A 139 4.48 9.99 12.99
CA GLY A 139 3.39 9.86 12.03
C GLY A 139 3.06 11.16 11.32
N HIS A 140 2.95 12.26 12.03
CA HIS A 140 2.75 13.59 11.42
C HIS A 140 3.90 13.98 10.47
N LYS A 141 5.14 13.71 10.88
CA LYS A 141 6.31 13.97 10.02
C LYS A 141 6.31 13.09 8.78
N LEU A 142 5.97 11.78 8.95
CA LEU A 142 5.84 10.84 7.82
C LEU A 142 4.81 11.35 6.81
N LEU A 143 3.59 11.69 7.27
CA LEU A 143 2.53 12.18 6.38
C LEU A 143 2.94 13.46 5.64
N SER A 144 3.61 14.40 6.32
CA SER A 144 4.13 15.61 5.66
C SER A 144 5.15 15.26 4.58
N ALA A 145 6.12 14.42 4.89
CA ALA A 145 7.16 14.02 3.93
C ALA A 145 6.57 13.19 2.77
N MET A 146 5.60 12.31 3.03
CA MET A 146 4.88 11.58 1.98
C MET A 146 4.17 12.53 1.01
N ALA A 147 3.52 13.58 1.51
CA ALA A 147 2.85 14.56 0.68
C ALA A 147 3.85 15.35 -0.19
N ASP A 148 4.99 15.75 0.37
CA ASP A 148 6.07 16.45 -0.35
C ASP A 148 6.67 15.59 -1.48
N HIS A 149 6.67 14.27 -1.35
CA HIS A 149 7.12 13.30 -2.36
C HIS A 149 5.99 12.80 -3.29
N ASN A 150 4.76 13.30 -3.14
CA ASN A 150 3.59 12.87 -3.93
C ASN A 150 3.22 11.38 -3.77
N PHE A 151 3.44 10.79 -2.60
CA PHE A 151 2.86 9.48 -2.30
C PHE A 151 1.34 9.60 -2.12
N VAL A 152 0.64 8.52 -2.41
CA VAL A 152 -0.77 8.35 -2.06
C VAL A 152 -0.87 7.71 -0.68
N LEU A 153 -1.65 8.28 0.22
CA LEU A 153 -1.91 7.72 1.55
C LEU A 153 -3.00 6.66 1.47
N ASP A 154 -2.70 5.44 1.92
CA ASP A 154 -3.71 4.39 2.08
C ASP A 154 -4.14 4.29 3.55
N LEU A 155 -5.42 4.54 3.82
CA LEU A 155 -6.00 4.47 5.17
C LEU A 155 -6.31 3.04 5.61
N SER A 156 -6.12 2.04 4.75
CA SER A 156 -6.35 0.65 5.10
C SER A 156 -5.52 0.26 6.33
N HIS A 157 -6.13 -0.45 7.26
CA HIS A 157 -5.56 -0.86 8.55
C HIS A 157 -5.29 0.25 9.58
N MET A 158 -5.33 1.51 9.25
CA MET A 158 -5.19 2.56 10.25
C MET A 158 -6.32 2.49 11.29
N ASP A 159 -5.98 2.78 12.54
CA ASP A 159 -7.00 2.99 13.57
C ASP A 159 -7.89 4.19 13.22
N GLU A 160 -9.17 4.14 13.61
CA GLU A 160 -10.15 5.19 13.32
C GLU A 160 -9.64 6.58 13.72
N GLN A 161 -9.02 6.69 14.90
CA GLN A 161 -8.52 7.96 15.40
C GLN A 161 -7.39 8.51 14.50
N ALA A 162 -6.44 7.65 14.11
CA ALA A 162 -5.34 8.02 13.24
C ALA A 162 -5.82 8.35 11.81
N ALA A 163 -6.76 7.56 11.28
CA ALA A 163 -7.29 7.76 9.94
C ALA A 163 -8.06 9.07 9.80
N VAL A 164 -8.91 9.40 10.78
CA VAL A 164 -9.64 10.66 10.81
C VAL A 164 -8.71 11.86 10.90
N GLU A 165 -7.69 11.80 11.75
CA GLU A 165 -6.69 12.84 11.87
C GLU A 165 -5.90 13.00 10.56
N ALA A 166 -5.55 11.89 9.91
CA ALA A 166 -4.88 11.90 8.62
C ALA A 166 -5.72 12.55 7.50
N LEU A 167 -7.05 12.31 7.48
CA LEU A 167 -7.98 12.97 6.55
C LEU A 167 -7.97 14.50 6.70
N ASP A 168 -7.81 14.99 7.94
CA ASP A 168 -7.82 16.44 8.22
C ASP A 168 -6.50 17.12 7.82
N ILE A 169 -5.37 16.41 7.83
CA ILE A 169 -4.04 17.03 7.70
C ILE A 169 -3.28 16.67 6.43
N TYR A 170 -3.58 15.51 5.79
CA TYR A 170 -2.83 15.05 4.63
C TYR A 170 -3.13 15.90 3.40
N ARG A 171 -2.09 16.42 2.74
CA ARG A 171 -2.22 17.34 1.60
C ARG A 171 -2.15 16.66 0.23
N GLY A 172 -1.95 15.34 0.19
CA GLY A 172 -1.88 14.55 -1.02
C GLY A 172 -3.18 13.76 -1.29
N SER A 173 -3.11 12.84 -2.22
CA SER A 173 -4.22 11.94 -2.52
C SER A 173 -4.38 10.88 -1.44
N ILE A 174 -5.62 10.58 -1.09
CA ILE A 174 -5.99 9.58 -0.06
C ILE A 174 -6.85 8.50 -0.70
N VAL A 175 -6.61 7.26 -0.32
CA VAL A 175 -7.40 6.09 -0.74
C VAL A 175 -7.67 5.15 0.44
N GLY A 176 -8.63 4.25 0.25
CA GLY A 176 -8.84 3.07 1.08
C GLY A 176 -8.82 1.86 0.17
N THR A 177 -7.68 1.19 0.02
CA THR A 177 -7.50 0.14 -0.99
C THR A 177 -8.23 -1.15 -0.63
N HIS A 178 -8.35 -1.47 0.65
CA HIS A 178 -8.97 -2.71 1.10
C HIS A 178 -9.53 -2.59 2.53
N GLY A 179 -10.82 -2.64 2.62
CA GLY A 179 -11.61 -2.59 3.86
C GLY A 179 -13.09 -2.70 3.51
N ASN A 180 -13.91 -3.01 4.49
CA ASN A 180 -15.35 -3.03 4.31
C ASN A 180 -15.98 -1.78 4.97
N CYS A 181 -17.20 -1.45 4.57
CA CYS A 181 -18.01 -0.44 5.28
C CYS A 181 -18.47 -1.02 6.62
N LEU A 182 -18.05 -0.42 7.73
CA LEU A 182 -18.35 -0.90 9.08
C LEU A 182 -19.87 -1.00 9.33
N THR A 183 -20.63 -0.04 8.85
CA THR A 183 -22.11 -0.02 8.95
C THR A 183 -22.78 -1.24 8.32
N LEU A 184 -22.16 -1.85 7.31
CA LEU A 184 -22.67 -3.09 6.67
C LEU A 184 -22.21 -4.36 7.39
N MET A 185 -21.46 -4.24 8.48
CA MET A 185 -20.89 -5.35 9.23
C MET A 185 -21.31 -5.30 10.73
N PRO A 186 -22.60 -5.48 11.04
CA PRO A 186 -23.15 -5.19 12.38
C PRO A 186 -22.56 -6.04 13.50
N ASN A 187 -21.90 -7.15 13.17
CA ASN A 187 -21.26 -8.04 14.16
C ASN A 187 -19.72 -7.91 14.16
N ALA A 188 -19.14 -6.97 13.41
CA ALA A 188 -17.72 -6.76 13.39
C ALA A 188 -17.28 -6.03 14.67
N ASN A 189 -16.54 -6.72 15.53
CA ASN A 189 -15.87 -6.12 16.68
C ASN A 189 -14.39 -5.92 16.33
N SER A 190 -14.13 -5.01 15.40
CA SER A 190 -12.77 -4.78 14.87
C SER A 190 -12.66 -3.37 14.29
N ASN A 191 -11.55 -2.70 14.56
CA ASN A 191 -11.19 -1.42 13.94
C ASN A 191 -10.57 -1.58 12.53
N ARG A 192 -10.77 -2.76 11.91
CA ARG A 192 -10.24 -3.07 10.57
C ARG A 192 -11.03 -2.42 9.43
N HIS A 193 -12.27 -2.04 9.70
CA HIS A 193 -13.23 -1.60 8.70
C HIS A 193 -13.45 -0.09 8.77
N PHE A 194 -13.78 0.50 7.63
CA PHE A 194 -13.98 1.94 7.50
C PHE A 194 -15.34 2.37 8.06
N SER A 195 -15.33 3.34 8.97
CA SER A 195 -16.55 4.03 9.37
C SER A 195 -17.09 4.91 8.24
N ASP A 196 -18.37 5.28 8.33
CA ASP A 196 -18.99 6.22 7.38
C ASP A 196 -18.27 7.58 7.37
N ARG A 197 -17.63 7.96 8.50
CA ARG A 197 -16.82 9.18 8.61
C ARG A 197 -15.56 9.09 7.74
N ILE A 198 -14.84 7.97 7.79
CA ILE A 198 -13.66 7.74 6.94
C ILE A 198 -14.07 7.70 5.47
N ILE A 199 -15.13 6.94 5.15
CA ILE A 199 -15.63 6.83 3.77
C ILE A 199 -15.99 8.20 3.22
N GLY A 200 -16.76 9.00 3.99
CA GLY A 200 -17.15 10.36 3.58
C GLY A 200 -15.98 11.33 3.46
N GLY A 201 -14.84 11.05 4.11
CA GLY A 201 -13.63 11.86 3.97
C GLY A 201 -12.76 11.49 2.76
N ILE A 202 -12.91 10.28 2.20
CA ILE A 202 -12.20 9.83 0.99
C ILE A 202 -12.92 10.30 -0.29
N VAL A 203 -14.25 10.45 -0.24
CA VAL A 203 -15.13 10.81 -1.38
C VAL A 203 -15.31 12.32 -1.44
#